data_48fe3455c25055da01a691838002caf9
#
_entry.id   48fe3455c25055da01a691838002caf9
#
_cell.length_a   1.000
_cell.length_b   1.000
_cell.length_c   1.000
_cell.angle_alpha   90.00
_cell.angle_beta   90.00
_cell.angle_gamma   90.00
#
_symmetry.space_group_name_H-M   'P 1'
#
loop_
_entity.id
_entity.type
_entity.pdbx_description
1 polymer ?
#
loop_
_entity_poly.entity_id
_entity_poly.type
_entity_poly.pdbx_seq_one_letter_code
_entity_poly.pdbx_strand_id
1 'polypeptide(L)'
;PPVDVFLRRVESGIADGGFAMVTGDPGTSKSVVLRLLDGRLRALPSAVVGTMERPQSSTADFYRELGDVFGVTLSAHNRWGGFKALRSRWCEHIASTLTRPVLILDEAQEAPTAVLSELRLLASKDLDSRQLLSVVFAGDARLPERFRTADLLPLGSRIRRRLVLDYASRDELCACLDHLLHV
;
A
#
# COMPACT_ATOMS: atom_id res chain seq x y z
N PRO A 1 -4.86 -11.16 -17.82
CA PRO A 1 -5.47 -9.87 -17.47
C PRO A 1 -4.45 -8.99 -16.78
N PRO A 2 -4.43 -7.65 -16.98
CA PRO A 2 -3.44 -6.74 -16.38
C PRO A 2 -3.47 -6.78 -14.85
N VAL A 3 -4.63 -6.99 -14.25
CA VAL A 3 -4.80 -7.13 -12.80
C VAL A 3 -3.99 -8.31 -12.25
N ASP A 4 -4.11 -9.50 -12.84
CA ASP A 4 -3.40 -10.68 -12.34
C ASP A 4 -1.88 -10.54 -12.47
N VAL A 5 -1.41 -9.94 -13.56
CA VAL A 5 0.02 -9.62 -13.73
C VAL A 5 0.50 -8.64 -12.64
N PHE A 6 -0.31 -7.64 -12.32
CA PHE A 6 0.01 -6.69 -11.25
C PHE A 6 0.07 -7.38 -9.88
N LEU A 7 -0.95 -8.18 -9.55
CA LEU A 7 -0.99 -8.92 -8.29
C LEU A 7 0.26 -9.79 -8.10
N ARG A 8 0.61 -10.60 -9.11
CA ARG A 8 1.82 -11.43 -9.07
C ARG A 8 3.11 -10.60 -8.92
N ARG A 9 3.20 -9.45 -9.58
CA ARG A 9 4.37 -8.55 -9.46
C ARG A 9 4.47 -7.93 -8.06
N VAL A 10 3.36 -7.65 -7.41
CA VAL A 10 3.37 -7.18 -6.02
C VAL A 10 3.81 -8.31 -5.10
N GLU A 11 3.21 -9.50 -5.22
CA GLU A 11 3.55 -10.69 -4.44
C GLU A 11 5.05 -11.04 -4.54
N SER A 12 5.58 -11.14 -5.76
CA SER A 12 7.00 -11.47 -5.98
C SER A 12 7.96 -10.39 -5.47
N GLY A 13 7.49 -9.15 -5.37
CA GLY A 13 8.31 -8.02 -4.96
C GLY A 13 8.31 -7.72 -3.46
N ILE A 14 7.57 -8.47 -2.64
CA ILE A 14 7.51 -8.22 -1.19
C ILE A 14 8.87 -8.40 -0.52
N ALA A 15 9.63 -9.40 -0.93
CA ALA A 15 10.94 -9.68 -0.37
C ALA A 15 11.89 -8.48 -0.52
N ASP A 16 11.79 -7.77 -1.62
CA ASP A 16 12.60 -6.58 -1.91
C ASP A 16 12.04 -5.30 -1.28
N GLY A 17 10.78 -5.32 -0.89
CA GLY A 17 10.04 -4.15 -0.45
C GLY A 17 9.72 -3.20 -1.60
N GLY A 18 9.18 -2.03 -1.27
CA GLY A 18 8.96 -0.95 -2.24
C GLY A 18 7.53 -0.48 -2.36
N PHE A 19 7.26 0.27 -3.42
CA PHE A 19 6.00 0.97 -3.60
C PHE A 19 5.27 0.51 -4.86
N ALA A 20 3.97 0.30 -4.73
CA ALA A 20 3.06 0.02 -5.83
C ALA A 20 1.87 0.99 -5.81
N MET A 21 1.17 1.13 -6.92
CA MET A 21 0.04 2.02 -7.04
C MET A 21 -1.06 1.39 -7.89
N VAL A 22 -2.29 1.49 -7.41
CA VAL A 22 -3.53 1.15 -8.14
C VAL A 22 -4.36 2.41 -8.27
N THR A 23 -4.72 2.76 -9.48
CA THR A 23 -5.56 3.94 -9.72
C THR A 23 -6.72 3.60 -10.64
N GLY A 24 -7.78 4.35 -10.51
CA GLY A 24 -8.97 4.26 -11.36
C GLY A 24 -10.10 5.12 -10.79
N ASP A 25 -11.03 5.50 -11.61
CA ASP A 25 -12.17 6.31 -11.21
C ASP A 25 -13.13 5.54 -10.27
N PRO A 26 -14.02 6.21 -9.57
CA PRO A 26 -15.11 5.55 -8.84
C PRO A 26 -15.85 4.57 -9.76
N GLY A 27 -16.11 3.36 -9.27
CA GLY A 27 -16.79 2.32 -10.06
C GLY A 27 -15.88 1.41 -10.92
N THR A 28 -14.57 1.64 -11.00
CA THR A 28 -13.62 0.80 -11.75
C THR A 28 -13.17 -0.46 -11.01
N SER A 29 -13.86 -0.85 -9.94
CA SER A 29 -13.57 -2.06 -9.14
C SER A 29 -12.26 -2.03 -8.35
N LYS A 30 -11.70 -0.86 -8.00
CA LYS A 30 -10.49 -0.75 -7.16
C LYS A 30 -10.57 -1.59 -5.89
N SER A 31 -11.66 -1.46 -5.13
CA SER A 31 -11.84 -2.19 -3.86
C SER A 31 -11.88 -3.71 -4.05
N VAL A 32 -12.32 -4.20 -5.20
CA VAL A 32 -12.26 -5.63 -5.54
C VAL A 32 -10.82 -6.07 -5.72
N VAL A 33 -10.04 -5.30 -6.49
CA VAL A 33 -8.61 -5.56 -6.72
C VAL A 33 -7.84 -5.52 -5.40
N LEU A 34 -8.13 -4.55 -4.52
CA LEU A 34 -7.47 -4.45 -3.21
C LEU A 34 -7.81 -5.64 -2.31
N ARG A 35 -9.07 -6.10 -2.28
CA ARG A 35 -9.45 -7.30 -1.52
C ARG A 35 -8.79 -8.57 -2.05
N LEU A 36 -8.69 -8.72 -3.37
CA LEU A 36 -7.97 -9.82 -3.98
C LEU A 36 -6.48 -9.78 -3.61
N LEU A 37 -5.87 -8.60 -3.65
CA LEU A 37 -4.49 -8.41 -3.25
C LEU A 37 -4.28 -8.73 -1.77
N ASP A 38 -5.10 -8.18 -0.88
CA ASP A 38 -5.05 -8.44 0.56
C ASP A 38 -5.16 -9.94 0.86
N GLY A 39 -6.13 -10.62 0.26
CA GLY A 39 -6.29 -12.07 0.43
C GLY A 39 -5.07 -12.88 -0.03
N ARG A 40 -4.50 -12.54 -1.18
CA ARG A 40 -3.29 -13.20 -1.68
C ARG A 40 -2.08 -12.94 -0.80
N LEU A 41 -1.89 -11.70 -0.36
CA LEU A 41 -0.77 -11.32 0.50
C LEU A 41 -0.84 -11.98 1.88
N ARG A 42 -2.03 -12.05 2.48
CA ARG A 42 -2.25 -12.75 3.77
C ARG A 42 -2.02 -14.26 3.68
N ALA A 43 -2.19 -14.84 2.50
CA ALA A 43 -1.88 -16.26 2.28
C ALA A 43 -0.36 -16.54 2.21
N LEU A 44 0.47 -15.51 2.07
CA LEU A 44 1.93 -15.65 2.03
C LEU A 44 2.50 -15.70 3.44
N PRO A 45 3.23 -16.76 3.82
CA PRO A 45 3.89 -16.84 5.13
C PRO A 45 4.99 -15.78 5.30
N SER A 46 5.41 -15.15 4.21
CA SER A 46 6.45 -14.11 4.17
C SER A 46 5.92 -12.69 4.29
N ALA A 47 4.61 -12.48 4.51
CA ALA A 47 4.00 -11.16 4.59
C ALA A 47 3.17 -10.98 5.87
N VAL A 48 3.25 -9.77 6.45
CA VAL A 48 2.31 -9.27 7.47
C VAL A 48 1.59 -8.07 6.88
N VAL A 49 0.30 -8.20 6.64
CA VAL A 49 -0.48 -7.21 5.90
C VAL A 49 -1.31 -6.36 6.82
N GLY A 50 -1.15 -5.06 6.70
CA GLY A 50 -1.98 -4.04 7.30
C GLY A 50 -2.75 -3.27 6.23
N THR A 51 -4.00 -2.92 6.53
CA THR A 51 -4.85 -2.14 5.63
C THR A 51 -5.32 -0.88 6.34
N MET A 52 -5.20 0.24 5.66
CA MET A 52 -5.68 1.54 6.11
C MET A 52 -6.62 2.08 5.03
N GLU A 53 -7.92 2.14 5.34
CA GLU A 53 -8.95 2.50 4.37
C GLU A 53 -9.10 4.00 4.17
N ARG A 54 -8.78 4.77 5.21
CA ARG A 54 -8.85 6.24 5.19
C ARG A 54 -7.62 6.82 5.85
N PRO A 55 -6.74 7.47 5.10
CA PRO A 55 -5.56 8.10 5.67
C PRO A 55 -5.94 9.20 6.64
N GLN A 56 -5.32 9.17 7.82
CA GLN A 56 -5.60 10.12 8.89
C GLN A 56 -5.10 11.52 8.53
N SER A 57 -5.80 12.53 9.03
CA SER A 57 -5.51 13.95 8.77
C SER A 57 -4.26 14.46 9.48
N SER A 58 -3.80 13.79 10.53
CA SER A 58 -2.60 14.16 11.26
C SER A 58 -1.56 13.04 11.26
N THR A 59 -0.28 13.43 11.33
CA THR A 59 0.82 12.47 11.46
C THR A 59 0.73 11.67 12.77
N ALA A 60 0.21 12.25 13.83
CA ALA A 60 0.06 11.58 15.13
C ALA A 60 -1.00 10.47 15.05
N ASP A 61 -2.14 10.74 14.43
CA ASP A 61 -3.20 9.76 14.23
C ASP A 61 -2.78 8.66 13.26
N PHE A 62 -2.06 9.02 12.20
CA PHE A 62 -1.45 8.07 11.29
C PHE A 62 -0.53 7.07 12.02
N TYR A 63 0.34 7.54 12.91
CA TYR A 63 1.20 6.64 13.68
C TYR A 63 0.41 5.75 14.65
N ARG A 64 -0.64 6.28 15.26
CA ARG A 64 -1.51 5.50 16.14
C ARG A 64 -2.18 4.36 15.36
N GLU A 65 -2.80 4.68 14.25
CA GLU A 65 -3.47 3.70 13.39
C GLU A 65 -2.47 2.67 12.83
N LEU A 66 -1.29 3.12 12.40
CA LEU A 66 -0.24 2.23 11.93
C LEU A 66 0.27 1.30 13.05
N GLY A 67 0.32 1.79 14.29
CA GLY A 67 0.61 0.99 15.48
C GLY A 67 -0.44 -0.09 15.72
N ASP A 68 -1.72 0.27 15.65
CA ASP A 68 -2.83 -0.68 15.81
C ASP A 68 -2.81 -1.75 14.71
N VAL A 69 -2.58 -1.34 13.46
CA VAL A 69 -2.51 -2.21 12.29
C VAL A 69 -1.38 -3.25 12.42
N PHE A 70 -0.23 -2.87 12.97
CA PHE A 70 0.93 -3.77 13.11
C PHE A 70 1.17 -4.29 14.54
N GLY A 71 0.22 -4.07 15.45
CA GLY A 71 0.30 -4.56 16.82
C GLY A 71 1.43 -3.93 17.65
N VAL A 72 1.75 -2.66 17.40
CA VAL A 72 2.76 -1.90 18.12
C VAL A 72 2.10 -0.74 18.87
N THR A 73 2.15 -0.77 20.20
CA THR A 73 1.61 0.32 21.02
C THR A 73 2.44 1.59 20.84
N LEU A 74 1.84 2.63 20.28
CA LEU A 74 2.50 3.91 20.03
C LEU A 74 1.84 5.04 20.82
N SER A 75 2.67 5.93 21.37
CA SER A 75 2.18 7.15 22.03
C SER A 75 1.85 8.21 20.99
N ALA A 76 0.63 8.72 21.02
CA ALA A 76 0.14 9.76 20.11
C ALA A 76 0.95 11.07 20.14
N HIS A 77 1.65 11.36 21.23
CA HIS A 77 2.38 12.60 21.44
C HIS A 77 3.87 12.51 21.04
N ASN A 78 4.36 11.34 20.65
CA ASN A 78 5.76 11.13 20.34
C ASN A 78 5.95 10.51 18.95
N ARG A 79 5.83 11.34 17.90
CA ARG A 79 6.09 10.96 16.50
C ARG A 79 7.44 10.27 16.34
N TRP A 80 8.49 10.81 16.94
CA TRP A 80 9.85 10.28 16.83
C TRP A 80 10.00 8.94 17.55
N GLY A 81 9.37 8.79 18.69
CA GLY A 81 9.29 7.51 19.41
C GLY A 81 8.51 6.47 18.60
N GLY A 82 7.38 6.84 18.01
CA GLY A 82 6.58 5.99 17.13
C GLY A 82 7.35 5.51 15.91
N PHE A 83 8.04 6.42 15.22
CA PHE A 83 8.92 6.10 14.09
C PHE A 83 10.00 5.07 14.47
N LYS A 84 10.70 5.30 15.58
CA LYS A 84 11.74 4.38 16.04
C LYS A 84 11.18 3.03 16.45
N ALA A 85 10.08 3.01 17.20
CA ALA A 85 9.44 1.79 17.68
C ALA A 85 9.00 0.88 16.52
N LEU A 86 8.31 1.43 15.52
CA LEU A 86 7.90 0.70 14.32
C LEU A 86 9.11 0.14 13.56
N ARG A 87 10.11 0.96 13.32
CA ARG A 87 11.31 0.51 12.59
C ARG A 87 12.07 -0.58 13.35
N SER A 88 12.24 -0.45 14.65
CA SER A 88 12.88 -1.47 15.49
C SER A 88 12.09 -2.77 15.40
N ARG A 89 10.78 -2.70 15.61
CA ARG A 89 9.89 -3.86 15.54
C ARG A 89 9.96 -4.56 14.18
N TRP A 90 9.92 -3.82 13.08
CA TRP A 90 10.03 -4.42 11.75
C TRP A 90 11.41 -5.03 11.48
N CYS A 91 12.48 -4.37 11.91
CA CYS A 91 13.83 -4.94 11.77
C CYS A 91 13.97 -6.26 12.53
N GLU A 92 13.48 -6.32 13.76
CA GLU A 92 13.50 -7.52 14.60
C GLU A 92 12.64 -8.62 13.97
N HIS A 93 11.43 -8.27 13.53
CA HIS A 93 10.50 -9.21 12.91
C HIS A 93 11.07 -9.80 11.61
N ILE A 94 11.62 -8.95 10.73
CA ILE A 94 12.25 -9.39 9.49
C ILE A 94 13.47 -10.28 9.78
N ALA A 95 14.26 -9.95 10.80
CA ALA A 95 15.44 -10.74 11.16
C ALA A 95 15.09 -12.12 11.74
N SER A 96 14.00 -12.22 12.50
CA SER A 96 13.60 -13.44 13.19
C SER A 96 12.72 -14.38 12.34
N THR A 97 11.87 -13.83 11.47
CA THR A 97 10.84 -14.62 10.77
C THR A 97 10.94 -14.53 9.24
N LEU A 98 11.79 -13.65 8.71
CA LEU A 98 11.87 -13.30 7.29
C LEU A 98 10.58 -12.73 6.69
N THR A 99 9.58 -12.44 7.53
CA THR A 99 8.33 -11.83 7.09
C THR A 99 8.48 -10.32 6.89
N ARG A 100 7.77 -9.78 5.92
CA ARG A 100 7.81 -8.37 5.53
C ARG A 100 6.49 -7.67 5.81
N PRO A 101 6.50 -6.50 6.44
CA PRO A 101 5.30 -5.70 6.57
C PRO A 101 4.87 -5.14 5.20
N VAL A 102 3.58 -5.23 4.94
CA VAL A 102 2.93 -4.67 3.75
C VAL A 102 1.77 -3.80 4.21
N LEU A 103 1.74 -2.55 3.78
CA LEU A 103 0.64 -1.63 4.03
C LEU A 103 -0.15 -1.41 2.74
N ILE A 104 -1.44 -1.65 2.77
CA ILE A 104 -2.38 -1.23 1.74
C ILE A 104 -3.03 0.07 2.22
N LEU A 105 -2.84 1.15 1.49
CA LEU A 105 -3.41 2.46 1.79
C LEU A 105 -4.43 2.82 0.72
N ASP A 106 -5.72 2.73 1.06
CA ASP A 106 -6.80 3.13 0.17
C ASP A 106 -7.05 4.65 0.28
N GLU A 107 -7.72 5.22 -0.71
CA GLU A 107 -8.00 6.66 -0.84
C GLU A 107 -6.75 7.55 -0.58
N ALA A 108 -5.60 7.09 -1.03
CA ALA A 108 -4.31 7.74 -0.79
C ALA A 108 -4.22 9.16 -1.35
N GLN A 109 -5.09 9.55 -2.30
CA GLN A 109 -5.20 10.93 -2.76
C GLN A 109 -5.72 11.88 -1.67
N GLU A 110 -6.37 11.37 -0.63
CA GLU A 110 -6.84 12.20 0.50
C GLU A 110 -5.78 12.32 1.62
N ALA A 111 -4.72 11.51 1.58
CA ALA A 111 -3.68 11.54 2.60
C ALA A 111 -2.93 12.89 2.59
N PRO A 112 -2.64 13.50 3.75
CA PRO A 112 -1.78 14.67 3.82
C PRO A 112 -0.38 14.38 3.26
N THR A 113 0.23 15.37 2.62
CA THR A 113 1.60 15.28 2.10
C THR A 113 2.61 14.85 3.16
N ALA A 114 2.44 15.33 4.39
CA ALA A 114 3.28 14.93 5.53
C ALA A 114 3.20 13.43 5.82
N VAL A 115 2.00 12.83 5.77
CA VAL A 115 1.78 11.39 5.99
C VAL A 115 2.43 10.57 4.88
N LEU A 116 2.26 10.96 3.62
CA LEU A 116 2.89 10.28 2.48
C LEU A 116 4.43 10.36 2.55
N SER A 117 4.96 11.50 2.99
CA SER A 117 6.40 11.67 3.21
C SER A 117 6.93 10.78 4.34
N GLU A 118 6.17 10.62 5.43
CA GLU A 118 6.51 9.70 6.52
C GLU A 118 6.60 8.25 6.04
N LEU A 119 5.67 7.79 5.20
CA LEU A 119 5.72 6.44 4.63
C LEU A 119 7.02 6.18 3.88
N ARG A 120 7.51 7.16 3.13
CA ARG A 120 8.81 7.06 2.45
C ARG A 120 9.96 6.86 3.44
N LEU A 121 9.95 7.63 4.53
CA LEU A 121 10.99 7.56 5.56
C LEU A 121 10.92 6.24 6.34
N LEU A 122 9.71 5.79 6.68
CA LEU A 122 9.47 4.52 7.38
C LEU A 122 9.89 3.31 6.54
N ALA A 123 9.63 3.37 5.24
CA ALA A 123 9.85 2.22 4.36
C ALA A 123 11.33 1.93 4.11
N SER A 124 12.23 2.89 4.32
CA SER A 124 13.64 2.75 3.95
C SER A 124 14.59 2.78 5.15
N LYS A 125 15.70 2.08 5.03
CA LYS A 125 16.79 2.03 6.00
C LYS A 125 18.15 2.07 5.27
N ASP A 126 19.19 2.41 6.01
CA ASP A 126 20.59 2.38 5.57
C ASP A 126 20.81 3.16 4.25
N LEU A 127 20.43 4.44 4.25
CA LEU A 127 20.50 5.35 3.09
C LEU A 127 19.77 4.79 1.86
N ASP A 128 18.55 4.24 2.07
CA ASP A 128 17.70 3.64 1.04
C ASP A 128 18.22 2.32 0.44
N SER A 129 19.28 1.75 0.98
CA SER A 129 19.82 0.47 0.50
C SER A 129 18.97 -0.74 0.94
N ARG A 130 18.13 -0.57 1.97
CA ARG A 130 17.23 -1.63 2.47
C ARG A 130 15.81 -1.10 2.60
N GLN A 131 14.86 -1.85 2.07
CA GLN A 131 13.43 -1.56 2.24
C GLN A 131 12.88 -2.40 3.40
N LEU A 132 12.16 -1.74 4.33
CA LEU A 132 11.55 -2.38 5.50
C LEU A 132 10.06 -2.64 5.31
N LEU A 133 9.39 -1.80 4.54
CA LEU A 133 7.94 -1.80 4.34
C LEU A 133 7.63 -1.80 2.84
N SER A 134 6.70 -2.62 2.43
CA SER A 134 6.04 -2.49 1.13
C SER A 134 4.77 -1.67 1.29
N VAL A 135 4.52 -0.72 0.39
CA VAL A 135 3.28 0.08 0.42
C VAL A 135 2.59 0.00 -0.93
N VAL A 136 1.31 -0.32 -0.88
CA VAL A 136 0.41 -0.27 -2.04
C VAL A 136 -0.53 0.92 -1.86
N PHE A 137 -0.35 1.95 -2.65
CA PHE A 137 -1.24 3.10 -2.70
C PHE A 137 -2.40 2.81 -3.64
N ALA A 138 -3.61 3.05 -3.19
CA ALA A 138 -4.79 3.02 -4.04
C ALA A 138 -5.50 4.38 -4.02
N GLY A 139 -6.08 4.76 -5.14
CA GLY A 139 -6.78 6.05 -5.24
C GLY A 139 -7.34 6.32 -6.63
N ASP A 140 -7.83 7.53 -6.80
CA ASP A 140 -8.37 8.01 -8.07
C ASP A 140 -7.30 8.62 -9.01
N ALA A 141 -7.74 9.20 -10.11
CA ALA A 141 -6.87 9.83 -11.12
C ALA A 141 -6.03 11.01 -10.59
N ARG A 142 -6.37 11.59 -9.43
CA ARG A 142 -5.60 12.67 -8.79
C ARG A 142 -4.31 12.16 -8.16
N LEU A 143 -4.26 10.88 -7.77
CA LEU A 143 -3.13 10.32 -7.05
C LEU A 143 -1.80 10.34 -7.84
N PRO A 144 -1.74 9.95 -9.13
CA PRO A 144 -0.53 10.08 -9.93
C PRO A 144 -0.01 11.51 -10.04
N GLU A 145 -0.91 12.49 -10.17
CA GLU A 145 -0.53 13.89 -10.26
C GLU A 145 0.06 14.41 -8.93
N ARG A 146 -0.51 13.99 -7.82
CA ARG A 146 0.06 14.31 -6.50
C ARG A 146 1.50 13.82 -6.35
N PHE A 147 1.81 12.62 -6.83
CA PHE A 147 3.17 12.07 -6.77
C PHE A 147 4.17 12.73 -7.73
N ARG A 148 3.70 13.64 -8.60
CA ARG A 148 4.55 14.47 -9.46
C ARG A 148 4.88 15.85 -8.85
N THR A 149 4.20 16.23 -7.76
CA THR A 149 4.54 17.48 -7.06
C THR A 149 5.92 17.41 -6.44
N ALA A 150 6.60 18.54 -6.32
CA ALA A 150 7.97 18.63 -5.80
C ALA A 150 8.15 17.92 -4.45
N ASP A 151 7.17 18.06 -3.54
CA ASP A 151 7.21 17.47 -2.20
C ASP A 151 7.12 15.95 -2.20
N LEU A 152 6.37 15.37 -3.14
CA LEU A 152 6.12 13.93 -3.23
C LEU A 152 6.89 13.23 -4.35
N LEU A 153 7.59 13.97 -5.19
CA LEU A 153 8.41 13.40 -6.27
C LEU A 153 9.42 12.35 -5.77
N PRO A 154 10.09 12.54 -4.61
CA PRO A 154 10.99 11.51 -4.07
C PRO A 154 10.30 10.20 -3.69
N LEU A 155 9.00 10.23 -3.38
CA LEU A 155 8.18 9.03 -3.18
C LEU A 155 7.67 8.48 -4.52
N GLY A 156 7.13 9.35 -5.35
CA GLY A 156 6.57 9.00 -6.66
C GLY A 156 7.55 8.31 -7.60
N SER A 157 8.81 8.72 -7.59
CA SER A 157 9.89 8.10 -8.38
C SER A 157 10.21 6.65 -7.98
N ARG A 158 9.83 6.24 -6.78
CA ARG A 158 10.03 4.88 -6.25
C ARG A 158 8.88 3.93 -6.55
N ILE A 159 7.75 4.44 -7.04
CA ILE A 159 6.59 3.63 -7.40
C ILE A 159 6.86 2.95 -8.75
N ARG A 160 7.30 1.70 -8.68
CA ARG A 160 7.71 0.93 -9.88
C ARG A 160 6.59 0.09 -10.46
N ARG A 161 5.61 -0.30 -9.65
CA ARG A 161 4.49 -1.16 -10.05
C ARG A 161 3.23 -0.31 -10.07
N ARG A 162 2.62 -0.19 -11.24
CA ARG A 162 1.42 0.63 -11.43
C ARG A 162 0.36 -0.16 -12.15
N LEU A 163 -0.86 -0.05 -11.68
CA LEU A 163 -2.06 -0.56 -12.32
C LEU A 163 -3.04 0.61 -12.46
N VAL A 164 -3.49 0.83 -13.68
CA VAL A 164 -4.59 1.75 -13.97
C VAL A 164 -5.80 0.89 -14.29
N LEU A 165 -6.90 1.15 -13.62
CA LEU A 165 -8.17 0.47 -13.84
C LEU A 165 -9.09 1.41 -14.62
N ASP A 166 -9.52 0.94 -15.76
CA ASP A 166 -10.52 1.59 -16.59
C ASP A 166 -11.91 0.99 -16.35
N TYR A 167 -12.93 1.64 -16.86
CA TYR A 167 -14.27 1.06 -16.87
C TYR A 167 -14.31 -0.19 -17.74
N ALA A 168 -15.06 -1.19 -17.28
CA ALA A 168 -15.25 -2.41 -18.05
C ALA A 168 -15.90 -2.10 -19.41
N SER A 169 -15.38 -2.68 -20.45
CA SER A 169 -15.97 -2.62 -21.78
C SER A 169 -17.32 -3.36 -21.80
N ARG A 170 -18.12 -3.09 -22.83
CA ARG A 170 -19.38 -3.79 -23.02
C ARG A 170 -19.19 -5.31 -23.10
N ASP A 171 -18.16 -5.76 -23.79
CA ASP A 171 -17.88 -7.19 -23.96
C ASP A 171 -17.47 -7.86 -22.64
N GLU A 172 -16.68 -7.17 -21.81
CA GLU A 172 -16.31 -7.65 -20.48
C GLU A 172 -17.53 -7.72 -19.54
N LEU A 173 -18.45 -6.74 -19.62
CA LEU A 173 -19.69 -6.76 -18.87
C LEU A 173 -20.61 -7.89 -19.31
N CYS A 174 -20.75 -8.13 -20.63
CA CYS A 174 -21.52 -9.26 -21.16
C CYS A 174 -20.92 -10.60 -20.70
N ALA A 175 -19.61 -10.77 -20.80
CA ALA A 175 -18.94 -11.98 -20.34
C ALA A 175 -19.12 -12.20 -18.82
N CYS A 176 -19.11 -11.14 -18.02
CA CYS A 176 -19.38 -11.23 -16.59
C CYS A 176 -20.83 -11.67 -16.30
N LEU A 177 -21.82 -11.11 -17.02
CA LEU A 177 -23.21 -11.50 -16.90
C LEU A 177 -23.42 -12.96 -17.31
N ASP A 178 -22.83 -13.39 -18.42
CA ASP A 178 -22.91 -14.77 -18.87
C ASP A 178 -22.34 -15.73 -17.83
N HIS A 179 -21.19 -15.38 -17.23
CA HIS A 179 -20.59 -16.18 -16.16
C HIS A 179 -21.52 -16.29 -14.94
N LEU A 180 -22.16 -15.19 -14.51
CA LEU A 180 -23.08 -15.17 -13.37
C LEU A 180 -24.38 -15.93 -13.61
N LEU A 181 -24.85 -16.00 -14.88
CA LEU A 181 -26.06 -16.72 -15.26
C LEU A 181 -25.86 -18.22 -15.45
N HIS A 182 -24.59 -18.66 -15.58
CA HIS A 182 -24.24 -20.08 -15.79
C HIS A 182 -23.67 -20.75 -14.54
N VAL A 183 -23.62 -20.04 -13.41
CA VAL A 183 -23.26 -20.55 -12.09
C VAL A 183 -24.54 -20.77 -11.26
#